data_32beef29a0caeab9401ac63520d7569c
#
_entry.id   32beef29a0caeab9401ac63520d7569c
#
_cell.length_a   1.000
_cell.length_b   1.000
_cell.length_c   1.000
_cell.angle_alpha   90.00
_cell.angle_beta   90.00
_cell.angle_gamma   90.00
#
_symmetry.space_group_name_H-M   'P 1'
#
loop_
_entity.id
_entity.type
_entity.pdbx_description
1 polymer ?
#
loop_
_entity_poly.entity_id
_entity_poly.type
_entity_poly.pdbx_seq_one_letter_code
_entity_poly.pdbx_strand_id
1 'polypeptide(L)'
;MKKEYRGKFGNFVHEERKKEEETLEICEDILKNSRNEMAVAMRFLQSAFGALRPTVSGETDVMGTDGQLLFDSPTWLLNTFMQNKVWINRMYLHELLHCLFCHLWNRKVKEESDQRLWNLAADIAVENVMDDLYEKAVYIRPNSFRREKYRQWKEKKNVLTADAMFYLLMECEENEIIRLEQEFRRDDHHFWYTCLLYTSPSPRDL
;
A
#
# COMPACT_ATOMS: atom_id res chain seq x y z
N MET A 1 34.57 39.45 -2.08
CA MET A 1 33.48 38.90 -1.20
C MET A 1 32.32 38.26 -1.96
N LYS A 2 31.71 38.86 -3.01
CA LYS A 2 30.58 38.25 -3.73
C LYS A 2 30.88 36.97 -4.55
N LYS A 3 32.09 36.73 -5.02
CA LYS A 3 32.48 35.52 -5.79
C LYS A 3 32.66 34.28 -4.91
N GLU A 4 33.11 34.42 -3.68
CA GLU A 4 33.37 33.31 -2.73
C GLU A 4 32.08 32.69 -2.17
N TYR A 5 31.02 33.52 -1.97
CA TYR A 5 29.72 33.06 -1.53
C TYR A 5 29.00 32.23 -2.60
N ARG A 6 29.15 32.58 -3.90
CA ARG A 6 28.55 31.80 -5.01
C ARG A 6 29.16 30.41 -5.16
N GLY A 7 30.46 30.25 -4.90
CA GLY A 7 31.12 28.95 -4.95
C GLY A 7 30.70 28.00 -3.82
N LYS A 8 30.60 28.51 -2.60
CA LYS A 8 30.16 27.71 -1.44
C LYS A 8 28.71 27.26 -1.54
N PHE A 9 27.80 28.11 -2.03
CA PHE A 9 26.40 27.77 -2.26
C PHE A 9 26.24 26.73 -3.39
N GLY A 10 27.02 26.85 -4.48
CA GLY A 10 27.02 25.88 -5.57
C GLY A 10 27.49 24.50 -5.15
N ASN A 11 28.53 24.43 -4.31
CA ASN A 11 29.01 23.16 -3.76
C ASN A 11 28.01 22.52 -2.79
N PHE A 12 27.34 23.31 -1.95
CA PHE A 12 26.33 22.83 -1.03
C PHE A 12 25.13 22.21 -1.79
N VAL A 13 24.62 22.90 -2.79
CA VAL A 13 23.51 22.40 -3.63
C VAL A 13 23.92 21.12 -4.39
N HIS A 14 25.17 21.02 -4.81
CA HIS A 14 25.67 19.83 -5.50
C HIS A 14 25.78 18.64 -4.55
N GLU A 15 26.25 18.84 -3.32
CA GLU A 15 26.35 17.79 -2.30
C GLU A 15 24.97 17.32 -1.84
N GLU A 16 24.00 18.21 -1.69
CA GLU A 16 22.62 17.81 -1.35
C GLU A 16 22.00 16.98 -2.46
N ARG A 17 22.09 17.43 -3.72
CA ARG A 17 21.58 16.67 -4.86
C ARG A 17 22.19 15.27 -4.96
N LYS A 18 23.50 15.15 -4.72
CA LYS A 18 24.18 13.87 -4.73
C LYS A 18 23.67 12.93 -3.63
N LYS A 19 23.39 13.47 -2.43
CA LYS A 19 22.80 12.68 -1.33
C LYS A 19 21.37 12.24 -1.65
N GLU A 20 20.59 13.08 -2.30
CA GLU A 20 19.25 12.73 -2.77
C GLU A 20 19.33 11.58 -3.79
N GLU A 21 20.21 11.67 -4.79
CA GLU A 21 20.43 10.62 -5.79
C GLU A 21 20.85 9.29 -5.13
N GLU A 22 21.83 9.32 -4.22
CA GLU A 22 22.26 8.13 -3.46
C GLU A 22 21.12 7.53 -2.61
N THR A 23 20.25 8.37 -2.04
CA THR A 23 19.07 7.94 -1.26
C THR A 23 18.07 7.23 -2.16
N LEU A 24 17.78 7.76 -3.34
CA LEU A 24 16.86 7.15 -4.29
C LEU A 24 17.38 5.80 -4.79
N GLU A 25 18.68 5.68 -5.11
CA GLU A 25 19.29 4.39 -5.49
C GLU A 25 19.13 3.32 -4.39
N ILE A 26 19.33 3.70 -3.13
CA ILE A 26 19.14 2.79 -1.99
C ILE A 26 17.68 2.36 -1.89
N CYS A 27 16.72 3.27 -2.07
CA CYS A 27 15.30 2.96 -2.05
C CYS A 27 14.89 1.99 -3.17
N GLU A 28 15.37 2.23 -4.38
CA GLU A 28 15.15 1.33 -5.53
C GLU A 28 15.72 -0.07 -5.27
N ASP A 29 16.92 -0.17 -4.70
CA ASP A 29 17.52 -1.45 -4.34
C ASP A 29 16.73 -2.19 -3.24
N ILE A 30 16.21 -1.49 -2.24
CA ILE A 30 15.35 -2.08 -1.21
C ILE A 30 14.10 -2.69 -1.86
N LEU A 31 13.39 -1.96 -2.71
CA LEU A 31 12.18 -2.44 -3.38
C LEU A 31 12.46 -3.59 -4.35
N LYS A 32 13.56 -3.52 -5.09
CA LYS A 32 14.01 -4.60 -5.97
C LYS A 32 14.33 -5.88 -5.19
N ASN A 33 15.02 -5.77 -4.07
CA ASN A 33 15.34 -6.90 -3.20
C ASN A 33 14.07 -7.49 -2.57
N SER A 34 13.16 -6.65 -2.08
CA SER A 34 11.85 -7.05 -1.57
C SER A 34 11.07 -7.86 -2.61
N ARG A 35 10.93 -7.33 -3.82
CA ARG A 35 10.27 -8.03 -4.93
C ARG A 35 10.92 -9.38 -5.24
N ASN A 36 12.25 -9.45 -5.29
CA ASN A 36 12.97 -10.69 -5.57
C ASN A 36 12.76 -11.73 -4.46
N GLU A 37 12.80 -11.32 -3.20
CA GLU A 37 12.55 -12.19 -2.05
C GLU A 37 11.13 -12.78 -2.11
N MET A 38 10.13 -11.96 -2.39
CA MET A 38 8.75 -12.39 -2.52
C MET A 38 8.52 -13.28 -3.74
N ALA A 39 9.15 -12.99 -4.89
CA ALA A 39 9.05 -13.82 -6.08
C ALA A 39 9.64 -15.23 -5.87
N VAL A 40 10.64 -15.36 -5.00
CA VAL A 40 11.17 -16.68 -4.59
C VAL A 40 10.25 -17.37 -3.61
N ALA A 41 9.73 -16.66 -2.62
CA ALA A 41 8.86 -17.19 -1.57
C ALA A 41 7.47 -17.59 -2.13
N MET A 42 6.92 -16.77 -3.01
CA MET A 42 5.57 -16.93 -3.58
C MET A 42 5.64 -17.03 -5.11
N ARG A 43 6.22 -18.12 -5.64
CA ARG A 43 6.45 -18.32 -7.09
C ARG A 43 5.19 -18.19 -7.95
N PHE A 44 4.03 -18.52 -7.40
CA PHE A 44 2.75 -18.41 -8.09
C PHE A 44 2.34 -16.94 -8.36
N LEU A 45 2.91 -15.97 -7.62
CA LEU A 45 2.71 -14.52 -7.83
C LEU A 45 3.86 -13.85 -8.58
N GLN A 46 4.88 -14.58 -9.04
CA GLN A 46 6.08 -14.00 -9.65
C GLN A 46 5.78 -13.01 -10.78
N SER A 47 4.86 -13.36 -11.67
CA SER A 47 4.46 -12.48 -12.79
C SER A 47 3.73 -11.23 -12.29
N ALA A 48 2.93 -11.35 -11.23
CA ALA A 48 2.20 -10.25 -10.65
C ALA A 48 3.14 -9.25 -9.95
N PHE A 49 4.15 -9.72 -9.21
CA PHE A 49 5.18 -8.84 -8.62
C PHE A 49 5.94 -8.03 -9.68
N GLY A 50 6.05 -8.53 -10.90
CA GLY A 50 6.66 -7.80 -12.02
C GLY A 50 5.76 -6.76 -12.66
N ALA A 51 4.46 -6.79 -12.41
CA ALA A 51 3.48 -5.89 -13.04
C ALA A 51 3.49 -4.49 -12.39
N LEU A 52 3.66 -4.41 -11.07
CA LEU A 52 3.80 -3.12 -10.37
C LEU A 52 5.23 -2.61 -10.52
N ARG A 53 5.36 -1.38 -11.03
CA ARG A 53 6.66 -0.71 -11.22
C ARG A 53 6.93 0.23 -10.06
N PRO A 54 7.93 -0.03 -9.20
CA PRO A 54 8.29 0.85 -8.11
C PRO A 54 8.65 2.25 -8.61
N THR A 55 8.18 3.27 -7.93
CA THR A 55 8.43 4.67 -8.21
C THR A 55 8.64 5.39 -6.87
N VAL A 56 9.88 5.72 -6.58
CA VAL A 56 10.21 6.50 -5.38
C VAL A 56 9.78 7.94 -5.63
N SER A 57 8.81 8.42 -4.86
CA SER A 57 8.27 9.76 -5.03
C SER A 57 7.96 10.42 -3.69
N GLY A 58 7.91 11.74 -3.68
CA GLY A 58 7.44 12.50 -2.52
C GLY A 58 5.92 12.73 -2.48
N GLU A 59 5.15 11.97 -3.26
CA GLU A 59 3.71 12.17 -3.41
C GLU A 59 2.88 11.48 -2.32
N THR A 60 3.51 10.62 -1.53
CA THR A 60 2.89 9.91 -0.40
C THR A 60 3.81 9.88 0.81
N ASP A 61 3.24 9.75 2.00
CA ASP A 61 3.98 9.57 3.26
C ASP A 61 4.24 8.09 3.61
N VAL A 62 3.60 7.17 2.88
CA VAL A 62 3.71 5.73 3.09
C VAL A 62 3.91 5.01 1.74
N MET A 63 3.15 3.97 1.46
CA MET A 63 3.11 3.28 0.17
C MET A 63 1.69 3.36 -0.40
N GLY A 64 1.56 3.33 -1.73
CA GLY A 64 0.28 3.31 -2.42
C GLY A 64 0.44 2.91 -3.88
N THR A 65 -0.65 2.61 -4.56
CA THR A 65 -0.62 2.22 -5.98
C THR A 65 -1.78 2.79 -6.79
N ASP A 66 -1.53 3.06 -8.08
CA ASP A 66 -2.54 3.34 -9.08
C ASP A 66 -2.89 2.10 -9.95
N GLY A 67 -2.33 0.93 -9.59
CA GLY A 67 -2.48 -0.31 -10.34
C GLY A 67 -1.42 -0.56 -11.42
N GLN A 68 -0.53 0.41 -11.68
CA GLN A 68 0.61 0.30 -12.58
C GLN A 68 1.92 0.65 -11.87
N LEU A 69 1.90 1.71 -11.09
CA LEU A 69 3.01 2.20 -10.31
C LEU A 69 2.81 1.86 -8.84
N LEU A 70 3.90 1.60 -8.16
CA LEU A 70 3.98 1.48 -6.72
C LEU A 70 4.73 2.71 -6.22
N PHE A 71 3.98 3.64 -5.62
CA PHE A 71 4.52 4.87 -5.04
C PHE A 71 4.99 4.61 -3.63
N ASP A 72 6.10 5.22 -3.23
CA ASP A 72 6.59 5.14 -1.87
C ASP A 72 7.34 6.41 -1.46
N SER A 73 7.38 6.65 -0.15
CA SER A 73 8.14 7.74 0.47
C SER A 73 9.53 7.24 0.84
N PRO A 74 10.62 7.89 0.35
CA PRO A 74 11.99 7.54 0.73
C PRO A 74 12.19 7.47 2.25
N THR A 75 11.64 8.45 2.96
CA THR A 75 11.77 8.53 4.41
C THR A 75 11.07 7.36 5.10
N TRP A 76 9.85 7.04 4.70
CA TRP A 76 9.10 5.91 5.25
C TRP A 76 9.80 4.58 4.93
N LEU A 77 10.22 4.39 3.68
CA LEU A 77 10.88 3.17 3.21
C LEU A 77 12.16 2.87 3.98
N LEU A 78 13.05 3.86 4.11
CA LEU A 78 14.30 3.71 4.85
C LEU A 78 14.07 3.44 6.33
N ASN A 79 13.18 4.20 6.99
CA ASN A 79 12.87 4.00 8.41
C ASN A 79 12.26 2.62 8.65
N THR A 80 11.35 2.19 7.79
CA THR A 80 10.70 0.88 7.89
C THR A 80 11.70 -0.26 7.65
N PHE A 81 12.57 -0.12 6.66
CA PHE A 81 13.62 -1.10 6.37
C PHE A 81 14.59 -1.27 7.55
N MET A 82 15.01 -0.17 8.16
CA MET A 82 15.90 -0.18 9.33
C MET A 82 15.26 -0.86 10.55
N GLN A 83 13.95 -0.76 10.70
CA GLN A 83 13.22 -1.40 11.79
C GLN A 83 12.98 -2.89 11.52
N ASN A 84 12.39 -3.21 10.38
CA ASN A 84 12.11 -4.58 9.99
C ASN A 84 11.75 -4.65 8.49
N LYS A 85 12.64 -5.22 7.68
CA LYS A 85 12.43 -5.36 6.23
C LYS A 85 11.17 -6.16 5.85
N VAL A 86 10.65 -7.02 6.74
CA VAL A 86 9.42 -7.79 6.49
C VAL A 86 8.22 -6.88 6.28
N TRP A 87 8.21 -5.68 6.88
CA TRP A 87 7.17 -4.69 6.63
C TRP A 87 7.17 -4.20 5.20
N ILE A 88 8.34 -4.03 4.57
CA ILE A 88 8.43 -3.63 3.15
C ILE A 88 7.82 -4.71 2.26
N ASN A 89 8.19 -5.97 2.48
CA ASN A 89 7.64 -7.11 1.75
C ASN A 89 6.11 -7.18 1.92
N ARG A 90 5.65 -7.01 3.16
CA ARG A 90 4.23 -7.04 3.49
C ARG A 90 3.45 -5.93 2.79
N MET A 91 3.96 -4.69 2.81
CA MET A 91 3.30 -3.57 2.14
C MET A 91 3.30 -3.73 0.62
N TYR A 92 4.39 -4.21 0.03
CA TYR A 92 4.41 -4.52 -1.40
C TYR A 92 3.35 -5.56 -1.79
N LEU A 93 3.21 -6.63 -0.99
CA LEU A 93 2.16 -7.63 -1.20
C LEU A 93 0.76 -7.05 -0.98
N HIS A 94 0.59 -6.18 0.00
CA HIS A 94 -0.66 -5.47 0.30
C HIS A 94 -1.17 -4.71 -0.93
N GLU A 95 -0.34 -3.86 -1.52
CA GLU A 95 -0.67 -3.12 -2.75
C GLU A 95 -0.98 -4.04 -3.94
N LEU A 96 -0.18 -5.10 -4.09
CA LEU A 96 -0.42 -6.08 -5.13
C LEU A 96 -1.76 -6.79 -4.97
N LEU A 97 -2.15 -7.15 -3.75
CA LEU A 97 -3.44 -7.79 -3.47
C LEU A 97 -4.61 -6.86 -3.74
N HIS A 98 -4.48 -5.55 -3.48
CA HIS A 98 -5.49 -4.58 -3.89
C HIS A 98 -5.73 -4.60 -5.40
N CYS A 99 -4.66 -4.70 -6.20
CA CYS A 99 -4.76 -4.82 -7.65
C CYS A 99 -5.40 -6.16 -8.06
N LEU A 100 -4.95 -7.29 -7.49
CA LEU A 100 -5.45 -8.62 -7.83
C LEU A 100 -6.93 -8.81 -7.48
N PHE A 101 -7.40 -8.21 -6.40
CA PHE A 101 -8.79 -8.23 -5.98
C PHE A 101 -9.64 -7.12 -6.61
N CYS A 102 -9.04 -6.31 -7.47
CA CYS A 102 -9.70 -5.22 -8.19
C CYS A 102 -10.32 -4.15 -7.28
N HIS A 103 -9.75 -3.90 -6.10
CA HIS A 103 -10.27 -2.93 -5.14
C HIS A 103 -10.23 -1.49 -5.67
N LEU A 104 -9.18 -1.14 -6.43
CA LEU A 104 -8.97 0.18 -7.02
C LEU A 104 -10.07 0.59 -8.01
N TRP A 105 -10.69 -0.40 -8.66
CA TRP A 105 -11.64 -0.17 -9.76
C TRP A 105 -13.10 -0.33 -9.34
N ASN A 106 -13.39 -0.26 -8.05
CA ASN A 106 -14.76 -0.36 -7.56
C ASN A 106 -15.57 0.91 -7.91
N ARG A 107 -16.55 0.73 -8.80
CA ARG A 107 -17.46 1.80 -9.25
C ARG A 107 -18.78 1.87 -8.47
N LYS A 108 -18.99 0.99 -7.51
CA LYS A 108 -20.23 0.93 -6.73
C LYS A 108 -20.31 2.02 -5.69
N VAL A 109 -19.15 2.51 -5.23
CA VAL A 109 -19.04 3.52 -4.18
C VAL A 109 -19.00 4.90 -4.84
N LYS A 110 -19.96 5.77 -4.53
CA LYS A 110 -20.10 7.08 -5.15
C LYS A 110 -19.95 8.24 -4.17
N GLU A 111 -20.24 8.02 -2.89
CA GLU A 111 -20.19 9.03 -1.85
C GLU A 111 -18.85 8.95 -1.11
N GLU A 112 -18.36 10.09 -0.64
CA GLU A 112 -17.08 10.18 0.09
C GLU A 112 -17.09 9.35 1.39
N SER A 113 -18.22 9.33 2.11
CA SER A 113 -18.40 8.51 3.30
C SER A 113 -18.28 7.02 3.00
N ASP A 114 -18.89 6.57 1.91
CA ASP A 114 -18.84 5.19 1.47
C ASP A 114 -17.42 4.82 1.00
N GLN A 115 -16.71 5.77 0.39
CA GLN A 115 -15.33 5.57 -0.03
C GLN A 115 -14.40 5.31 1.15
N ARG A 116 -14.57 6.03 2.26
CA ARG A 116 -13.82 5.79 3.50
C ARG A 116 -14.04 4.37 4.02
N LEU A 117 -15.31 3.92 4.05
CA LEU A 117 -15.64 2.56 4.49
C LEU A 117 -15.14 1.50 3.51
N TRP A 118 -15.18 1.78 2.20
CA TRP A 118 -14.65 0.88 1.19
C TRP A 118 -13.13 0.69 1.34
N ASN A 119 -12.39 1.76 1.52
CA ASN A 119 -10.95 1.72 1.73
C ASN A 119 -10.61 0.83 2.94
N LEU A 120 -11.26 1.07 4.09
CA LEU A 120 -11.09 0.25 5.28
C LEU A 120 -11.49 -1.22 5.06
N ALA A 121 -12.58 -1.48 4.35
CA ALA A 121 -13.03 -2.82 4.03
C ALA A 121 -12.02 -3.57 3.15
N ALA A 122 -11.44 -2.88 2.18
CA ALA A 122 -10.41 -3.41 1.30
C ALA A 122 -9.14 -3.78 2.07
N ASP A 123 -8.67 -2.90 2.97
CA ASP A 123 -7.52 -3.15 3.84
C ASP A 123 -7.73 -4.36 4.75
N ILE A 124 -8.88 -4.44 5.41
CA ILE A 124 -9.23 -5.59 6.27
C ILE A 124 -9.20 -6.89 5.47
N ALA A 125 -9.74 -6.89 4.25
CA ALA A 125 -9.79 -8.07 3.40
C ALA A 125 -8.37 -8.53 3.00
N VAL A 126 -7.51 -7.61 2.57
CA VAL A 126 -6.12 -7.88 2.20
C VAL A 126 -5.31 -8.35 3.40
N GLU A 127 -5.40 -7.64 4.52
CA GLU A 127 -4.68 -7.97 5.74
C GLU A 127 -5.10 -9.34 6.30
N ASN A 128 -6.39 -9.73 6.19
CA ASN A 128 -6.83 -11.06 6.58
C ASN A 128 -6.19 -12.16 5.72
N VAL A 129 -6.10 -11.96 4.41
CA VAL A 129 -5.43 -12.90 3.51
C VAL A 129 -3.95 -13.03 3.87
N MET A 130 -3.25 -11.92 4.10
CA MET A 130 -1.82 -11.96 4.45
C MET A 130 -1.55 -12.59 5.81
N ASP A 131 -2.43 -12.37 6.78
CA ASP A 131 -2.32 -12.98 8.12
C ASP A 131 -2.55 -14.50 8.08
N ASP A 132 -3.36 -14.99 7.13
CA ASP A 132 -3.64 -16.42 6.93
C ASP A 132 -2.59 -17.12 6.02
N LEU A 133 -1.73 -16.38 5.29
CA LEU A 133 -0.70 -16.96 4.42
C LEU A 133 0.42 -17.68 5.18
N TYR A 134 0.77 -17.21 6.36
CA TYR A 134 1.91 -17.70 7.18
C TYR A 134 3.26 -17.74 6.44
N GLU A 135 3.42 -16.99 5.34
CA GLU A 135 4.65 -16.92 4.57
C GLU A 135 5.69 -16.05 5.28
N LYS A 136 6.86 -16.61 5.59
CA LYS A 136 7.91 -15.94 6.39
C LYS A 136 8.35 -14.59 5.82
N ALA A 137 8.32 -14.44 4.51
CA ALA A 137 8.73 -13.21 3.85
C ALA A 137 7.83 -12.01 4.17
N VAL A 138 6.56 -12.26 4.55
CA VAL A 138 5.55 -11.22 4.80
C VAL A 138 4.82 -11.38 6.14
N TYR A 139 5.04 -12.49 6.86
CA TYR A 139 4.30 -12.79 8.06
C TYR A 139 4.69 -11.91 9.23
N ILE A 140 3.72 -11.19 9.74
CA ILE A 140 3.79 -10.47 11.02
C ILE A 140 2.63 -10.96 11.87
N ARG A 141 2.95 -11.44 13.07
CA ARG A 141 1.92 -12.03 13.95
C ARG A 141 0.85 -10.99 14.29
N PRO A 142 -0.42 -11.24 13.94
CA PRO A 142 -1.50 -10.32 14.29
C PRO A 142 -1.69 -10.23 15.80
N ASN A 143 -2.02 -9.05 16.28
CA ASN A 143 -2.30 -8.80 17.68
C ASN A 143 -3.64 -9.44 18.14
N SER A 144 -3.96 -9.36 19.43
CA SER A 144 -5.18 -9.96 19.99
C SER A 144 -6.46 -9.32 19.45
N PHE A 145 -6.44 -8.00 19.22
CA PHE A 145 -7.58 -7.27 18.68
C PHE A 145 -7.91 -7.73 17.26
N ARG A 146 -6.91 -7.80 16.36
CA ARG A 146 -7.06 -8.31 15.00
C ARG A 146 -7.64 -9.73 14.96
N ARG A 147 -7.03 -10.65 15.72
CA ARG A 147 -7.48 -12.05 15.79
C ARG A 147 -8.93 -12.17 16.25
N GLU A 148 -9.30 -11.39 17.28
CA GLU A 148 -10.67 -11.40 17.81
C GLU A 148 -11.66 -10.85 16.77
N LYS A 149 -11.31 -9.75 16.07
CA LYS A 149 -12.16 -9.20 15.01
C LYS A 149 -12.34 -10.17 13.85
N TYR A 150 -11.27 -10.81 13.38
CA TYR A 150 -11.39 -11.83 12.34
C TYR A 150 -12.28 -13.00 12.77
N ARG A 151 -12.17 -13.46 14.02
CA ARG A 151 -13.02 -14.51 14.55
C ARG A 151 -14.51 -14.11 14.49
N GLN A 152 -14.86 -12.93 15.00
CA GLN A 152 -16.22 -12.41 15.01
C GLN A 152 -16.81 -12.26 13.60
N TRP A 153 -16.01 -11.76 12.66
CA TRP A 153 -16.46 -11.58 11.28
C TRP A 153 -16.59 -12.91 10.53
N LYS A 154 -15.70 -13.87 10.77
CA LYS A 154 -15.77 -15.22 10.18
C LYS A 154 -16.97 -16.04 10.68
N GLU A 155 -17.51 -15.72 11.85
CA GLU A 155 -18.81 -16.28 12.32
C GLU A 155 -20.00 -15.77 11.47
N LYS A 156 -19.90 -14.56 10.92
CA LYS A 156 -20.96 -13.95 10.09
C LYS A 156 -20.77 -14.19 8.59
N LYS A 157 -19.52 -14.30 8.13
CA LYS A 157 -19.14 -14.46 6.73
C LYS A 157 -18.04 -15.48 6.58
N ASN A 158 -18.22 -16.46 5.70
CA ASN A 158 -17.21 -17.51 5.46
C ASN A 158 -15.89 -16.97 4.91
N VAL A 159 -15.96 -15.90 4.08
CA VAL A 159 -14.80 -15.23 3.49
C VAL A 159 -14.94 -13.73 3.72
N LEU A 160 -13.87 -13.10 4.17
CA LEU A 160 -13.81 -11.66 4.43
C LEU A 160 -13.35 -10.93 3.15
N THR A 161 -14.23 -10.86 2.15
CA THR A 161 -14.00 -10.02 0.95
C THR A 161 -14.25 -8.56 1.28
N ALA A 162 -13.70 -7.63 0.48
CA ALA A 162 -13.95 -6.19 0.65
C ALA A 162 -15.45 -5.86 0.61
N ASP A 163 -16.21 -6.48 -0.31
CA ASP A 163 -17.68 -6.32 -0.36
C ASP A 163 -18.36 -6.78 0.95
N ALA A 164 -17.98 -7.96 1.47
CA ALA A 164 -18.55 -8.48 2.71
C ALA A 164 -18.21 -7.59 3.90
N MET A 165 -16.98 -7.11 3.96
CA MET A 165 -16.53 -6.20 5.02
C MET A 165 -17.19 -4.83 4.93
N PHE A 166 -17.36 -4.28 3.73
CA PHE A 166 -18.04 -3.00 3.51
C PHE A 166 -19.45 -3.00 4.14
N TYR A 167 -20.26 -4.04 3.88
CA TYR A 167 -21.60 -4.14 4.48
C TYR A 167 -21.56 -4.34 6.00
N LEU A 168 -20.58 -5.07 6.53
CA LEU A 168 -20.43 -5.21 7.99
C LEU A 168 -20.02 -3.90 8.66
N LEU A 169 -19.19 -3.09 7.98
CA LEU A 169 -18.75 -1.78 8.51
C LEU A 169 -19.86 -0.74 8.48
N MET A 170 -20.79 -0.81 7.53
CA MET A 170 -21.97 0.08 7.51
C MET A 170 -22.88 -0.08 8.75
N GLU A 171 -22.79 -1.21 9.45
CA GLU A 171 -23.53 -1.48 10.68
C GLU A 171 -22.75 -1.05 11.95
N CYS A 172 -21.50 -0.60 11.82
CA CYS A 172 -20.65 -0.24 12.94
C CYS A 172 -20.85 1.22 13.37
N GLU A 173 -20.66 1.48 14.66
CA GLU A 173 -20.59 2.85 15.18
C GLU A 173 -19.28 3.54 14.77
N GLU A 174 -19.31 4.88 14.66
CA GLU A 174 -18.15 5.69 14.24
C GLU A 174 -16.90 5.46 15.12
N ASN A 175 -17.06 5.30 16.42
CA ASN A 175 -15.93 5.01 17.32
C ASN A 175 -15.26 3.66 17.02
N GLU A 176 -16.03 2.70 16.56
CA GLU A 176 -15.50 1.40 16.14
C GLU A 176 -14.76 1.52 14.80
N ILE A 177 -15.31 2.27 13.85
CA ILE A 177 -14.65 2.55 12.56
C ILE A 177 -13.28 3.22 12.78
N ILE A 178 -13.21 4.27 13.60
CA ILE A 178 -11.95 4.94 13.93
C ILE A 178 -10.92 3.96 14.50
N ARG A 179 -11.35 3.07 15.41
CA ARG A 179 -10.45 2.07 15.99
C ARG A 179 -9.97 1.03 14.97
N LEU A 180 -10.83 0.65 14.03
CA LEU A 180 -10.47 -0.26 12.95
C LEU A 180 -9.51 0.41 11.97
N GLU A 181 -9.71 1.68 11.63
CA GLU A 181 -8.77 2.44 10.80
C GLU A 181 -7.38 2.52 11.44
N GLN A 182 -7.27 2.79 12.73
CA GLN A 182 -5.99 2.79 13.44
C GLN A 182 -5.25 1.44 13.36
N GLU A 183 -5.98 0.34 13.29
CA GLU A 183 -5.41 -1.00 13.24
C GLU A 183 -5.09 -1.46 11.81
N PHE A 184 -5.97 -1.19 10.84
CA PHE A 184 -5.94 -1.81 9.52
C PHE A 184 -5.46 -0.89 8.41
N ARG A 185 -5.68 0.42 8.48
CA ARG A 185 -5.23 1.37 7.46
C ARG A 185 -3.71 1.45 7.45
N ARG A 186 -3.09 1.04 6.33
CA ARG A 186 -1.64 0.90 6.22
C ARG A 186 -1.03 1.68 5.07
N ASP A 187 -1.80 1.98 4.05
CA ASP A 187 -1.38 2.53 2.77
C ASP A 187 -2.14 3.81 2.42
N ASP A 188 -1.81 4.35 1.26
CA ASP A 188 -2.38 5.58 0.74
C ASP A 188 -3.25 5.29 -0.49
N HIS A 189 -4.56 5.32 -0.30
CA HIS A 189 -5.55 5.05 -1.34
C HIS A 189 -5.85 6.25 -2.25
N HIS A 190 -5.22 7.42 -2.07
CA HIS A 190 -5.56 8.59 -2.90
C HIS A 190 -5.27 8.36 -4.39
N PHE A 191 -4.30 7.49 -4.70
CA PHE A 191 -3.96 7.12 -6.09
C PHE A 191 -5.08 6.36 -6.82
N TRP A 192 -6.00 5.72 -6.09
CA TRP A 192 -7.10 4.96 -6.69
C TRP A 192 -8.06 5.86 -7.48
N TYR A 193 -8.20 7.12 -7.09
CA TYR A 193 -9.11 8.07 -7.75
C TYR A 193 -8.58 8.51 -9.12
N THR A 194 -7.28 8.54 -9.31
CA THR A 194 -6.68 8.89 -10.61
C THR A 194 -6.87 7.77 -11.63
N CYS A 195 -6.86 6.50 -11.22
CA CYS A 195 -7.15 5.35 -12.08
C CYS A 195 -8.55 5.39 -12.70
N LEU A 196 -9.56 5.86 -11.96
CA LEU A 196 -10.94 5.93 -12.45
C LEU A 196 -11.13 6.93 -13.59
N LEU A 197 -10.28 7.96 -13.69
CA LEU A 197 -10.32 8.96 -14.76
C LEU A 197 -9.85 8.42 -16.12
N TYR A 198 -9.00 7.40 -16.14
CA TYR A 198 -8.48 6.78 -17.38
C TYR A 198 -9.40 5.67 -17.93
N THR A 199 -10.40 5.23 -17.18
CA THR A 199 -11.40 4.26 -17.65
C THR A 199 -12.60 4.97 -18.25
N SER A 200 -12.42 5.77 -19.32
CA SER A 200 -13.55 6.24 -20.15
C SER A 200 -14.34 5.03 -20.64
N PRO A 201 -15.67 5.07 -20.58
CA PRO A 201 -16.46 4.01 -21.16
C PRO A 201 -16.08 3.83 -22.62
N SER A 202 -15.82 2.58 -23.02
CA SER A 202 -15.56 2.26 -24.42
C SER A 202 -16.75 2.74 -25.28
N PRO A 203 -16.52 3.23 -26.50
CA PRO A 203 -17.63 3.54 -27.42
C PRO A 203 -18.59 2.35 -27.68
N ARG A 204 -18.25 1.16 -27.20
CA ARG A 204 -19.10 -0.05 -27.27
C ARG A 204 -20.04 -0.21 -26.08
N ASP A 205 -19.91 0.63 -25.05
CA ASP A 205 -20.76 0.60 -23.84
C ASP A 205 -21.89 1.64 -23.91
N LEU A 206 -22.03 2.32 -25.05
CA LEU A 206 -23.14 3.17 -25.48
C LEU A 206 -23.95 2.47 -26.55
#